data_46c1a5542055aedd9eb50d6cf762edd0
#
_entry.id   46c1a5542055aedd9eb50d6cf762edd0
#
_cell.length_a   1.000
_cell.length_b   1.000
_cell.length_c   1.000
_cell.angle_alpha   90.00
_cell.angle_beta   90.00
_cell.angle_gamma   90.00
#
_symmetry.space_group_name_H-M   'P 1'
#
loop_
_entity.id
_entity.type
_entity.pdbx_description
1 polymer ?
#
loop_
_entity_poly.entity_id
_entity_poly.type
_entity_poly.pdbx_seq_one_letter_code
_entity_poly.pdbx_strand_id
1 'polypeptide(L)'
;HAKVRQLKKEGYVAEIHGNKFWNSSFLIMSYLKKQRIPKKYKVLEIGCGWGLLGLFCAREFGNKAHGIDADKNVLPYLQLHAEVNGQKMFAERKNFNQLTVEYLSQFDIILGADICFWDEMAEQLLRLIGRAKRAGVRQVLIADPCRPPFTDLSMNCEQKFENVELVTKFLRRPVRASGEILIVS
;
A
#
# COMPACT_ATOMS: atom_id res chain seq x y z
N HIS A 1 -3.56 22.64 4.35
CA HIS A 1 -2.40 22.86 5.22
C HIS A 1 -1.37 23.75 4.51
N ALA A 2 -0.70 24.70 5.22
CA ALA A 2 0.23 25.66 4.59
C ALA A 2 1.40 24.95 3.88
N LYS A 3 2.05 23.98 4.55
CA LYS A 3 3.16 23.19 3.98
C LYS A 3 2.76 22.40 2.72
N VAL A 4 1.53 21.87 2.64
CA VAL A 4 1.01 21.19 1.43
C VAL A 4 0.87 22.18 0.27
N ARG A 5 0.39 23.41 0.53
CA ARG A 5 0.31 24.46 -0.49
C ARG A 5 1.69 24.89 -0.97
N GLN A 6 2.66 24.93 -0.06
CA GLN A 6 4.05 25.25 -0.38
C GLN A 6 4.64 24.21 -1.32
N LEU A 7 4.54 22.90 -1.00
CA LEU A 7 5.02 21.82 -1.88
C LEU A 7 4.43 21.92 -3.30
N LYS A 8 3.13 22.24 -3.42
CA LYS A 8 2.51 22.49 -4.74
C LYS A 8 3.11 23.67 -5.48
N LYS A 9 3.42 24.76 -4.78
CA LYS A 9 4.09 25.95 -5.39
C LYS A 9 5.52 25.65 -5.80
N GLU A 10 6.21 24.74 -5.12
CA GLU A 10 7.55 24.25 -5.44
C GLU A 10 7.57 23.27 -6.63
N GLY A 11 6.39 22.97 -7.22
CA GLY A 11 6.27 22.14 -8.41
C GLY A 11 6.03 20.65 -8.14
N TYR A 12 5.88 20.25 -6.88
CA TYR A 12 5.50 18.86 -6.54
C TYR A 12 4.01 18.65 -6.79
N VAL A 13 3.66 18.37 -8.05
CA VAL A 13 2.29 18.06 -8.47
C VAL A 13 2.24 16.59 -8.83
N ALA A 14 1.37 15.83 -8.16
CA ALA A 14 1.21 14.41 -8.43
C ALA A 14 0.72 14.18 -9.86
N GLU A 15 1.41 13.31 -10.59
CA GLU A 15 1.11 12.93 -11.97
C GLU A 15 0.20 11.70 -12.03
N ILE A 16 0.28 10.81 -11.02
CA ILE A 16 -0.44 9.54 -10.96
C ILE A 16 -1.25 9.46 -9.66
N HIS A 17 -2.46 10.00 -9.64
CA HIS A 17 -3.45 9.86 -8.54
C HIS A 17 -2.97 10.10 -7.09
N GLY A 18 -1.70 10.50 -6.87
CA GLY A 18 -1.09 10.70 -5.55
C GLY A 18 -1.40 12.03 -4.87
N ASN A 19 -2.45 12.74 -5.27
CA ASN A 19 -2.77 14.10 -4.82
C ASN A 19 -3.61 14.17 -3.54
N LYS A 20 -4.01 13.01 -2.99
CA LYS A 20 -4.86 12.88 -1.79
C LYS A 20 -4.67 11.53 -1.11
N PHE A 21 -5.24 11.39 0.08
CA PHE A 21 -5.46 10.08 0.70
C PHE A 21 -6.60 9.34 0.02
N TRP A 22 -6.46 8.04 -0.09
CA TRP A 22 -7.48 7.16 -0.64
C TRP A 22 -8.11 6.32 0.48
N ASN A 23 -9.44 6.14 0.40
CA ASN A 23 -10.20 5.59 1.51
C ASN A 23 -9.96 4.10 1.75
N SER A 24 -9.55 3.33 0.74
CA SER A 24 -9.27 1.90 0.90
C SER A 24 -8.13 1.61 1.87
N SER A 25 -7.22 2.57 2.10
CA SER A 25 -6.20 2.46 3.14
C SER A 25 -6.81 2.21 4.53
N PHE A 26 -7.95 2.83 4.84
CA PHE A 26 -8.62 2.65 6.12
C PHE A 26 -9.22 1.25 6.30
N LEU A 27 -9.53 0.54 5.20
CA LEU A 27 -9.98 -0.85 5.27
C LEU A 27 -8.85 -1.74 5.80
N ILE A 28 -7.63 -1.61 5.24
CA ILE A 28 -6.44 -2.32 5.71
C ILE A 28 -6.11 -1.93 7.16
N MET A 29 -6.12 -0.65 7.51
CA MET A 29 -5.88 -0.21 8.89
C MET A 29 -6.85 -0.86 9.88
N SER A 30 -8.15 -0.89 9.54
CA SER A 30 -9.17 -1.53 10.36
C SER A 30 -8.96 -3.04 10.49
N TYR A 31 -8.49 -3.70 9.44
CA TYR A 31 -8.14 -5.11 9.46
C TYR A 31 -6.94 -5.36 10.38
N LEU A 32 -5.85 -4.63 10.18
CA LEU A 32 -4.61 -4.78 10.93
C LEU A 32 -4.75 -4.45 12.42
N LYS A 33 -5.65 -3.54 12.80
CA LYS A 33 -5.96 -3.27 14.22
C LYS A 33 -6.47 -4.52 14.95
N LYS A 34 -7.15 -5.42 14.26
CA LYS A 34 -7.65 -6.68 14.82
C LYS A 34 -6.60 -7.78 14.79
N GLN A 35 -5.88 -7.91 13.68
CA GLN A 35 -4.89 -8.98 13.46
C GLN A 35 -3.55 -8.71 14.15
N ARG A 36 -3.16 -7.44 14.26
CA ARG A 36 -1.87 -6.95 14.74
C ARG A 36 -0.67 -7.49 13.94
N ILE A 37 0.28 -6.63 13.68
CA ILE A 37 1.54 -7.00 13.04
C ILE A 37 2.63 -7.08 14.11
N PRO A 38 3.41 -8.18 14.20
CA PRO A 38 4.56 -8.23 15.08
C PRO A 38 5.53 -7.07 14.82
N LYS A 39 5.99 -6.39 15.88
CA LYS A 39 6.87 -5.21 15.78
C LYS A 39 8.13 -5.47 14.93
N LYS A 40 8.66 -6.71 14.96
CA LYS A 40 9.87 -7.10 14.23
C LYS A 40 9.68 -7.13 12.71
N TYR A 41 8.43 -7.18 12.20
CA TYR A 41 8.16 -7.27 10.78
C TYR A 41 8.47 -5.95 10.08
N LYS A 42 9.09 -6.07 8.90
CA LYS A 42 9.33 -4.96 7.98
C LYS A 42 8.18 -4.87 7.00
N VAL A 43 7.66 -3.68 6.85
CA VAL A 43 6.47 -3.39 6.02
C VAL A 43 6.89 -2.61 4.79
N LEU A 44 6.45 -3.07 3.62
CA LEU A 44 6.55 -2.33 2.36
C LEU A 44 5.16 -1.82 1.96
N GLU A 45 5.00 -0.53 1.77
CA GLU A 45 3.80 0.08 1.15
C GLU A 45 4.10 0.37 -0.31
N ILE A 46 3.35 -0.26 -1.22
CA ILE A 46 3.47 -0.10 -2.67
C ILE A 46 2.41 0.88 -3.18
N GLY A 47 2.79 1.76 -4.12
CA GLY A 47 1.94 2.89 -4.50
C GLY A 47 1.63 3.77 -3.30
N CYS A 48 2.68 4.09 -2.52
CA CYS A 48 2.51 4.62 -1.17
C CYS A 48 1.90 6.03 -1.11
N GLY A 49 1.95 6.80 -2.19
CA GLY A 49 1.47 8.18 -2.19
C GLY A 49 2.03 8.96 -1.00
N TRP A 50 1.18 9.30 -0.05
CA TRP A 50 1.56 10.01 1.17
C TRP A 50 1.93 9.10 2.35
N GLY A 51 2.10 7.79 2.12
CA GLY A 51 2.58 6.83 3.11
C GLY A 51 1.62 6.51 4.26
N LEU A 52 0.32 6.47 3.96
CA LEU A 52 -0.70 6.36 5.00
C LEU A 52 -0.65 5.02 5.75
N LEU A 53 -0.45 3.90 5.04
CA LEU A 53 -0.41 2.57 5.64
C LEU A 53 0.91 2.31 6.36
N GLY A 54 2.03 2.67 5.75
CA GLY A 54 3.34 2.49 6.36
C GLY A 54 3.51 3.31 7.64
N LEU A 55 3.08 4.59 7.61
CA LEU A 55 3.11 5.44 8.80
C LEU A 55 2.14 4.96 9.88
N PHE A 56 0.99 4.42 9.50
CA PHE A 56 0.09 3.77 10.44
C PHE A 56 0.75 2.56 11.12
N CYS A 57 1.40 1.67 10.36
CA CYS A 57 2.10 0.52 10.92
C CYS A 57 3.26 0.93 11.84
N ALA A 58 4.01 1.96 11.45
CA ALA A 58 5.09 2.50 12.27
C ALA A 58 4.56 3.06 13.60
N ARG A 59 3.46 3.80 13.57
CA ARG A 59 2.86 4.42 14.75
C ARG A 59 2.16 3.42 15.67
N GLU A 60 1.34 2.54 15.09
CA GLU A 60 0.45 1.66 15.86
C GLU A 60 1.18 0.42 16.39
N PHE A 61 2.12 -0.12 15.62
CA PHE A 61 2.79 -1.39 15.92
C PHE A 61 4.30 -1.27 16.09
N GLY A 62 4.88 -0.09 15.80
CA GLY A 62 6.32 0.14 15.87
C GLY A 62 7.13 -0.55 14.77
N ASN A 63 6.51 -0.86 13.63
CA ASN A 63 7.17 -1.49 12.50
C ASN A 63 8.13 -0.54 11.78
N LYS A 64 9.21 -1.09 11.21
CA LYS A 64 9.98 -0.38 10.18
C LYS A 64 9.19 -0.40 8.87
N ALA A 65 8.79 0.77 8.40
CA ALA A 65 8.03 0.93 7.17
C ALA A 65 8.87 1.56 6.05
N HIS A 66 8.66 1.06 4.85
CA HIS A 66 9.27 1.54 3.61
C HIS A 66 8.16 1.77 2.60
N GLY A 67 8.25 2.84 1.81
CA GLY A 67 7.29 3.16 0.76
C GLY A 67 7.93 3.19 -0.61
N ILE A 68 7.20 2.73 -1.61
CA ILE A 68 7.58 2.95 -3.01
C ILE A 68 6.42 3.56 -3.79
N ASP A 69 6.75 4.45 -4.69
CA ASP A 69 5.79 5.01 -5.64
C ASP A 69 6.46 5.25 -7.00
N ALA A 70 5.69 5.12 -8.08
CA ALA A 70 6.18 5.44 -9.42
C ALA A 70 6.30 6.96 -9.62
N ASP A 71 5.48 7.74 -8.94
CA ASP A 71 5.48 9.20 -8.98
C ASP A 71 6.39 9.79 -7.90
N LYS A 72 7.54 10.32 -8.32
CA LYS A 72 8.49 10.98 -7.40
C LYS A 72 7.91 12.19 -6.69
N ASN A 73 6.91 12.84 -7.29
CA ASN A 73 6.34 14.09 -6.76
C ASN A 73 5.50 13.87 -5.51
N VAL A 74 5.14 12.62 -5.17
CA VAL A 74 4.41 12.30 -3.94
C VAL A 74 5.34 12.15 -2.73
N LEU A 75 6.61 11.84 -2.93
CA LEU A 75 7.56 11.56 -1.85
C LEU A 75 7.74 12.73 -0.86
N PRO A 76 7.80 14.01 -1.27
CA PRO A 76 7.84 15.14 -0.34
C PRO A 76 6.59 15.24 0.56
N TYR A 77 5.41 14.81 0.07
CA TYR A 77 4.21 14.76 0.88
C TYR A 77 4.26 13.64 1.92
N LEU A 78 4.84 12.48 1.56
CA LEU A 78 5.10 11.41 2.51
C LEU A 78 6.04 11.89 3.62
N GLN A 79 7.14 12.57 3.28
CA GLN A 79 8.07 13.11 4.27
C GLN A 79 7.40 14.12 5.20
N LEU A 80 6.61 15.04 4.65
CA LEU A 80 5.82 15.98 5.43
C LEU A 80 4.82 15.25 6.36
N HIS A 81 4.17 14.21 5.86
CA HIS A 81 3.22 13.40 6.65
C HIS A 81 3.93 12.66 7.78
N ALA A 82 5.11 12.08 7.51
CA ALA A 82 5.95 11.44 8.53
C ALA A 82 6.36 12.43 9.63
N GLU A 83 6.87 13.61 9.24
CA GLU A 83 7.28 14.70 10.15
C GLU A 83 6.13 15.11 11.08
N VAL A 84 4.94 15.40 10.51
CA VAL A 84 3.77 15.84 11.28
C VAL A 84 3.31 14.79 12.29
N ASN A 85 3.51 13.50 11.99
CA ASN A 85 3.14 12.39 12.87
C ASN A 85 4.29 11.93 13.79
N GLY A 86 5.45 12.59 13.75
CA GLY A 86 6.61 12.18 14.56
C GLY A 86 7.13 10.78 14.23
N GLN A 87 6.93 10.33 12.98
CA GLN A 87 7.32 9.02 12.49
C GLN A 87 8.46 9.12 11.48
N LYS A 88 9.15 7.99 11.27
CA LYS A 88 10.15 7.84 10.22
C LYS A 88 9.69 6.76 9.24
N MET A 89 9.73 7.07 7.96
CA MET A 89 9.46 6.13 6.88
C MET A 89 10.40 6.45 5.73
N PHE A 90 11.17 5.46 5.30
CA PHE A 90 11.95 5.59 4.08
C PHE A 90 11.03 5.45 2.87
N ALA A 91 11.26 6.24 1.83
CA ALA A 91 10.51 6.12 0.59
C ALA A 91 11.39 6.39 -0.62
N GLU A 92 11.15 5.67 -1.70
CA GLU A 92 11.89 5.82 -2.94
C GLU A 92 10.99 5.69 -4.18
N ARG A 93 11.45 6.26 -5.29
CA ARG A 93 10.78 6.11 -6.58
C ARG A 93 11.06 4.73 -7.17
N LYS A 94 10.03 3.88 -7.25
CA LYS A 94 10.07 2.60 -7.94
C LYS A 94 8.69 2.25 -8.49
N ASN A 95 8.65 1.61 -9.66
CA ASN A 95 7.45 0.97 -10.17
C ASN A 95 7.42 -0.53 -9.79
N PHE A 96 6.27 -1.19 -9.96
CA PHE A 96 6.07 -2.58 -9.56
C PHE A 96 7.02 -3.56 -10.27
N ASN A 97 7.44 -3.27 -11.51
CA ASN A 97 8.32 -4.16 -12.26
C ASN A 97 9.78 -4.14 -11.75
N GLN A 98 10.17 -3.09 -11.03
CA GLN A 98 11.50 -2.96 -10.43
C GLN A 98 11.64 -3.71 -9.10
N LEU A 99 10.53 -4.25 -8.55
CA LEU A 99 10.53 -5.00 -7.31
C LEU A 99 10.93 -6.45 -7.58
N THR A 100 12.24 -6.71 -7.55
CA THR A 100 12.81 -8.06 -7.74
C THR A 100 12.53 -8.95 -6.53
N VAL A 101 12.73 -10.26 -6.66
CA VAL A 101 12.64 -11.21 -5.53
C VAL A 101 13.62 -10.83 -4.42
N GLU A 102 14.86 -10.48 -4.76
CA GLU A 102 15.87 -10.02 -3.81
C GLU A 102 15.44 -8.76 -3.07
N TYR A 103 14.89 -7.76 -3.77
CA TYR A 103 14.37 -6.56 -3.13
C TYR A 103 13.23 -6.88 -2.17
N LEU A 104 12.28 -7.72 -2.58
CA LEU A 104 11.11 -8.10 -1.79
C LEU A 104 11.45 -8.98 -0.59
N SER A 105 12.53 -9.76 -0.63
CA SER A 105 12.95 -10.62 0.49
C SER A 105 13.37 -9.85 1.75
N GLN A 106 13.53 -8.52 1.64
CA GLN A 106 13.81 -7.66 2.77
C GLN A 106 12.57 -7.36 3.63
N PHE A 107 11.37 -7.71 3.17
CA PHE A 107 10.11 -7.36 3.80
C PHE A 107 9.30 -8.59 4.21
N ASP A 108 8.58 -8.46 5.32
CA ASP A 108 7.69 -9.51 5.82
C ASP A 108 6.25 -9.32 5.30
N ILE A 109 5.81 -8.06 5.14
CA ILE A 109 4.45 -7.72 4.72
C ILE A 109 4.49 -6.64 3.64
N ILE A 110 3.65 -6.81 2.62
CA ILE A 110 3.42 -5.81 1.57
C ILE A 110 1.98 -5.30 1.68
N LEU A 111 1.82 -3.98 1.66
CA LEU A 111 0.53 -3.29 1.72
C LEU A 111 0.35 -2.41 0.49
N GLY A 112 -0.88 -2.38 -0.05
CA GLY A 112 -1.25 -1.46 -1.11
C GLY A 112 -2.73 -1.13 -1.04
N ALA A 113 -3.11 0.10 -1.33
CA ALA A 113 -4.49 0.52 -1.33
C ALA A 113 -4.79 1.46 -2.49
N ASP A 114 -5.91 1.23 -3.17
CA ASP A 114 -6.32 2.02 -4.34
C ASP A 114 -5.24 2.09 -5.45
N ILE A 115 -4.62 0.96 -5.75
CA ILE A 115 -3.52 0.85 -6.72
C ILE A 115 -3.86 -0.04 -7.94
N CYS A 116 -5.11 -0.45 -8.07
CA CYS A 116 -5.57 -1.32 -9.17
C CYS A 116 -6.56 -0.58 -10.06
N PHE A 117 -6.08 0.40 -10.84
CA PHE A 117 -6.94 1.28 -11.66
C PHE A 117 -7.22 0.73 -13.05
N TRP A 118 -6.30 -0.03 -13.64
CA TRP A 118 -6.35 -0.52 -15.02
C TRP A 118 -5.91 -1.97 -15.08
N ASP A 119 -6.30 -2.68 -16.13
CA ASP A 119 -6.01 -4.09 -16.34
C ASP A 119 -4.49 -4.37 -16.35
N GLU A 120 -3.70 -3.50 -16.96
CA GLU A 120 -2.24 -3.62 -16.95
C GLU A 120 -1.64 -3.55 -15.54
N MET A 121 -2.26 -2.76 -14.65
CA MET A 121 -1.83 -2.72 -13.23
C MET A 121 -2.20 -4.00 -12.51
N ALA A 122 -3.38 -4.58 -12.78
CA ALA A 122 -3.78 -5.87 -12.23
C ALA A 122 -2.78 -6.98 -12.60
N GLU A 123 -2.38 -7.03 -13.87
CA GLU A 123 -1.34 -7.97 -14.31
C GLU A 123 0.03 -7.75 -13.65
N GLN A 124 0.44 -6.47 -13.52
CA GLN A 124 1.70 -6.15 -12.85
C GLN A 124 1.66 -6.53 -11.38
N LEU A 125 0.54 -6.30 -10.69
CA LEU A 125 0.31 -6.70 -9.30
C LEU A 125 0.30 -8.22 -9.15
N LEU A 126 -0.36 -8.96 -10.04
CA LEU A 126 -0.32 -10.44 -10.04
C LEU A 126 1.10 -10.97 -10.15
N ARG A 127 1.91 -10.40 -11.07
CA ARG A 127 3.33 -10.75 -11.22
C ARG A 127 4.15 -10.37 -9.98
N LEU A 128 3.85 -9.22 -9.35
CA LEU A 128 4.48 -8.78 -8.11
C LEU A 128 4.17 -9.74 -6.96
N ILE A 129 2.90 -10.12 -6.77
CA ILE A 129 2.48 -11.09 -5.74
C ILE A 129 3.23 -12.41 -5.93
N GLY A 130 3.36 -12.89 -7.17
CA GLY A 130 4.15 -14.10 -7.46
C GLY A 130 5.63 -13.96 -7.11
N ARG A 131 6.24 -12.78 -7.30
CA ARG A 131 7.62 -12.51 -6.82
C ARG A 131 7.70 -12.44 -5.30
N ALA A 132 6.72 -11.80 -4.66
CA ALA A 132 6.63 -11.69 -3.21
C ALA A 132 6.56 -13.06 -2.52
N LYS A 133 5.75 -13.98 -3.07
CA LYS A 133 5.68 -15.36 -2.58
C LYS A 133 7.04 -16.07 -2.69
N ARG A 134 7.73 -15.96 -3.83
CA ARG A 134 9.07 -16.54 -4.00
C ARG A 134 10.13 -15.89 -3.11
N ALA A 135 9.93 -14.62 -2.73
CA ALA A 135 10.80 -13.88 -1.81
C ALA A 135 10.60 -14.26 -0.33
N GLY A 136 9.58 -15.05 -0.01
CA GLY A 136 9.25 -15.42 1.37
C GLY A 136 8.47 -14.34 2.12
N VAL A 137 7.88 -13.38 1.42
CA VAL A 137 6.95 -12.41 2.02
C VAL A 137 5.77 -13.16 2.62
N ARG A 138 5.46 -12.88 3.87
CA ARG A 138 4.44 -13.61 4.65
C ARG A 138 3.02 -13.28 4.22
N GLN A 139 2.77 -12.01 3.93
CA GLN A 139 1.44 -11.56 3.47
C GLN A 139 1.56 -10.38 2.52
N VAL A 140 0.70 -10.39 1.50
CA VAL A 140 0.42 -9.25 0.64
C VAL A 140 -1.04 -8.86 0.84
N LEU A 141 -1.30 -7.61 1.24
CA LEU A 141 -2.65 -7.08 1.43
C LEU A 141 -2.89 -5.94 0.43
N ILE A 142 -3.88 -6.09 -0.43
CA ILE A 142 -4.29 -5.05 -1.38
C ILE A 142 -5.75 -4.73 -1.15
N ALA A 143 -6.07 -3.46 -0.88
CA ALA A 143 -7.46 -3.01 -0.72
C ALA A 143 -7.90 -2.12 -1.88
N ASP A 144 -9.14 -2.33 -2.31
CA ASP A 144 -9.76 -1.60 -3.40
C ASP A 144 -11.28 -1.45 -3.18
N PRO A 145 -11.95 -0.42 -3.72
CA PRO A 145 -13.40 -0.28 -3.67
C PRO A 145 -14.14 -1.22 -4.64
N CYS A 146 -13.54 -2.32 -5.04
CA CYS A 146 -14.04 -3.33 -5.98
C CYS A 146 -14.10 -2.83 -7.44
N ARG A 147 -13.04 -2.15 -7.91
CA ARG A 147 -12.93 -1.83 -9.35
C ARG A 147 -12.79 -3.12 -10.17
N PRO A 148 -13.28 -3.18 -11.42
CA PRO A 148 -13.16 -4.38 -12.26
C PRO A 148 -11.74 -4.96 -12.32
N PRO A 149 -10.65 -4.18 -12.54
CA PRO A 149 -9.29 -4.75 -12.55
C PRO A 149 -8.87 -5.40 -11.22
N PHE A 150 -9.38 -4.91 -10.08
CA PHE A 150 -9.12 -5.53 -8.79
C PHE A 150 -9.88 -6.86 -8.62
N THR A 151 -11.11 -6.93 -9.13
CA THR A 151 -11.89 -8.18 -9.13
C THR A 151 -11.17 -9.25 -9.96
N ASP A 152 -10.69 -8.89 -11.14
CA ASP A 152 -9.92 -9.78 -12.01
C ASP A 152 -8.60 -10.22 -11.34
N LEU A 153 -7.89 -9.29 -10.68
CA LEU A 153 -6.70 -9.61 -9.89
C LEU A 153 -7.02 -10.63 -8.80
N SER A 154 -8.12 -10.45 -8.07
CA SER A 154 -8.53 -11.33 -6.98
C SER A 154 -8.83 -12.74 -7.49
N MET A 155 -9.62 -12.87 -8.55
CA MET A 155 -9.94 -14.15 -9.21
C MET A 155 -8.67 -14.86 -9.71
N ASN A 156 -7.74 -14.12 -10.34
CA ASN A 156 -6.46 -14.68 -10.80
C ASN A 156 -5.57 -15.14 -9.63
N CYS A 157 -5.61 -14.43 -8.48
CA CYS A 157 -4.88 -14.85 -7.29
C CYS A 157 -5.46 -16.13 -6.71
N GLU A 158 -6.78 -16.27 -6.61
CA GLU A 158 -7.46 -17.49 -6.13
C GLU A 158 -7.10 -18.72 -6.98
N GLN A 159 -6.97 -18.54 -8.29
CA GLN A 159 -6.57 -19.62 -9.19
C GLN A 159 -5.09 -20.00 -9.09
N LYS A 160 -4.22 -19.05 -8.70
CA LYS A 160 -2.77 -19.20 -8.81
C LYS A 160 -2.08 -19.50 -7.49
N PHE A 161 -2.66 -19.12 -6.35
CA PHE A 161 -2.04 -19.22 -5.03
C PHE A 161 -2.97 -19.99 -4.07
N GLU A 162 -2.37 -20.78 -3.15
CA GLU A 162 -3.14 -21.65 -2.25
C GLU A 162 -3.86 -20.90 -1.11
N ASN A 163 -3.20 -19.88 -0.54
CA ASN A 163 -3.71 -19.18 0.64
C ASN A 163 -4.15 -17.76 0.26
N VAL A 164 -5.32 -17.66 -0.34
CA VAL A 164 -5.94 -16.39 -0.74
C VAL A 164 -7.24 -16.20 0.03
N GLU A 165 -7.41 -15.01 0.59
CA GLU A 165 -8.62 -14.60 1.29
C GLU A 165 -9.09 -13.26 0.75
N LEU A 166 -10.39 -13.11 0.53
CA LEU A 166 -11.05 -11.87 0.16
C LEU A 166 -11.94 -11.39 1.29
N VAL A 167 -11.62 -10.25 1.90
CA VAL A 167 -12.32 -9.72 3.07
C VAL A 167 -13.09 -8.47 2.70
N THR A 168 -14.42 -8.57 2.62
CA THR A 168 -15.30 -7.40 2.44
C THR A 168 -15.36 -6.57 3.72
N LYS A 169 -15.22 -5.25 3.57
CA LYS A 169 -15.28 -4.30 4.68
C LYS A 169 -16.11 -3.08 4.37
N PHE A 170 -16.78 -2.60 5.41
CA PHE A 170 -17.48 -1.33 5.41
C PHE A 170 -17.12 -0.55 6.67
N LEU A 171 -16.72 0.71 6.50
CA LEU A 171 -16.38 1.63 7.59
C LEU A 171 -17.27 2.87 7.50
N ARG A 172 -17.75 3.33 8.67
CA ARG A 172 -18.44 4.61 8.81
C ARG A 172 -17.54 5.71 9.36
N ARG A 173 -16.51 5.33 10.14
CA ARG A 173 -15.55 6.23 10.80
C ARG A 173 -14.15 5.63 10.76
N PRO A 174 -13.07 6.43 10.73
CA PRO A 174 -13.03 7.90 10.69
C PRO A 174 -13.47 8.48 9.35
N VAL A 175 -13.45 7.65 8.28
CA VAL A 175 -13.95 7.97 6.93
C VAL A 175 -14.94 6.90 6.49
N ARG A 176 -15.88 7.30 5.63
CA ARG A 176 -16.75 6.33 4.97
C ARG A 176 -15.97 5.61 3.88
N ALA A 177 -15.79 4.32 4.05
CA ALA A 177 -15.10 3.45 3.09
C ALA A 177 -15.81 2.11 2.96
N SER A 178 -15.85 1.58 1.76
CA SER A 178 -16.34 0.23 1.45
C SER A 178 -15.48 -0.38 0.37
N GLY A 179 -15.31 -1.69 0.39
CA GLY A 179 -14.51 -2.42 -0.57
C GLY A 179 -14.02 -3.74 0.00
N GLU A 180 -13.03 -4.30 -0.65
CA GLU A 180 -12.46 -5.59 -0.29
C GLU A 180 -10.97 -5.48 -0.07
N ILE A 181 -10.45 -6.41 0.72
CA ILE A 181 -9.02 -6.62 0.95
C ILE A 181 -8.67 -8.00 0.41
N LEU A 182 -7.89 -8.04 -0.65
CA LEU A 182 -7.23 -9.26 -1.13
C LEU A 182 -6.03 -9.54 -0.23
N ILE A 183 -5.98 -10.73 0.36
CA ILE A 183 -4.90 -11.19 1.22
C ILE A 183 -4.31 -12.45 0.61
N VAL A 184 -3.02 -12.44 0.33
CA VAL A 184 -2.27 -13.60 -0.15
C VAL A 184 -1.17 -13.91 0.86
N SER A 185 -1.23 -15.12 1.45
CA SER A 185 -0.33 -15.57 2.51
C SER A 185 0.59 -16.71 2.07
#